data_3c4731be683239188c5e5f67f0e87a49
#
_entry.id   3c4731be683239188c5e5f67f0e87a49
#
_cell.length_a   1.000
_cell.length_b   1.000
_cell.length_c   1.000
_cell.angle_alpha   90.00
_cell.angle_beta   90.00
_cell.angle_gamma   90.00
#
_symmetry.space_group_name_H-M   'P 1'
#
loop_
_entity.id
_entity.type
_entity.pdbx_description
1 polymer ?
#
loop_
_entity_poly.entity_id
_entity_poly.type
_entity_poly.pdbx_seq_one_letter_code
_entity_poly.pdbx_strand_id
1 'polypeptide(L)'
;MFGLSKQDKQDKLIATYNSELKDLLIQINSNTERSNLFASMRGGSFDQADALHNVFEDFGYPNELNFFNFWNMKRRFGPATAVIDIPPDLCWLSPPEVKGSEKFNRQFELLVKKTRLWNRLKGLDKRQRVGRYAGLFIQISDNKKPSEEVGGLNGLGNIDNLKPIYEGQLQVSTTEKNEKSSTFGEPTMYNFISGGVGNKDDRTTVAFEIHPSRLIIAAEGADDGSIYGISALENIFNDLMDLRKISGAGGEGFYQNTRSAPVIETEAGFKPPKGKEAKDALEKEIDDFLGKWQKKFVAQGLKFVYPDIKLDSPKEFAENSWNNIAAGSGISSNELRGVQTGVLAGDKDNKSTLTKMQSRRENYLTELVTDFADWMILHRVLPASEFEVIWDDLLAASDDDKLSLGDKMAGINEKLFKSGQGQAFTENEIRLASGHEKAVIEQPDESIDDDLDDDLLDGLKDE
;
A
#
# COMPACT_ATOMS: atom_id res chain seq x y z
N MET A 1 54.38 -4.53 -40.36
CA MET A 1 53.41 -4.66 -39.22
C MET A 1 53.24 -6.12 -38.95
N PHE A 2 53.89 -6.64 -37.92
CA PHE A 2 53.74 -8.03 -37.53
C PHE A 2 52.42 -8.18 -36.77
N GLY A 3 51.47 -8.92 -37.34
CA GLY A 3 50.24 -9.29 -36.68
C GLY A 3 50.50 -10.29 -35.56
N LEU A 4 49.94 -10.03 -34.37
CA LEU A 4 49.99 -10.95 -33.23
C LEU A 4 49.53 -12.35 -33.67
N SER A 5 50.27 -13.39 -33.25
CA SER A 5 49.90 -14.78 -33.51
C SER A 5 48.53 -15.12 -32.94
N LYS A 6 47.86 -16.14 -33.47
CA LYS A 6 46.58 -16.62 -32.91
C LYS A 6 46.69 -16.94 -31.41
N GLN A 7 47.86 -17.42 -30.98
CA GLN A 7 48.17 -17.77 -29.60
C GLN A 7 48.27 -16.55 -28.70
N ASP A 8 48.95 -15.46 -29.16
CA ASP A 8 49.02 -14.20 -28.41
C ASP A 8 47.68 -13.51 -28.23
N LYS A 9 46.73 -13.70 -29.20
CA LYS A 9 45.35 -13.18 -29.06
C LYS A 9 44.57 -13.97 -28.03
N GLN A 10 44.77 -15.28 -27.97
CA GLN A 10 44.09 -16.18 -27.03
C GLN A 10 44.60 -15.96 -25.62
N ASP A 11 45.92 -15.77 -25.44
CA ASP A 11 46.52 -15.48 -24.14
C ASP A 11 46.13 -14.10 -23.61
N LYS A 12 45.97 -13.10 -24.46
CA LYS A 12 45.41 -11.80 -24.10
C LYS A 12 43.95 -11.87 -23.68
N LEU A 13 43.14 -12.66 -24.38
CA LEU A 13 41.72 -12.87 -24.04
C LEU A 13 41.59 -13.55 -22.67
N ILE A 14 42.39 -14.59 -22.40
CA ILE A 14 42.43 -15.30 -21.13
C ILE A 14 42.89 -14.38 -19.99
N ALA A 15 43.89 -13.52 -20.23
CA ALA A 15 44.39 -12.56 -19.25
C ALA A 15 43.28 -11.51 -18.90
N THR A 16 42.54 -11.05 -19.91
CA THR A 16 41.41 -10.13 -19.70
C THR A 16 40.30 -10.79 -18.90
N TYR A 17 39.88 -12.00 -19.25
CA TYR A 17 38.89 -12.78 -18.50
C TYR A 17 39.29 -13.04 -17.05
N ASN A 18 40.57 -13.36 -16.81
CA ASN A 18 41.10 -13.60 -15.46
C ASN A 18 41.13 -12.29 -14.63
N SER A 19 41.36 -11.13 -15.24
CA SER A 19 41.29 -9.84 -14.54
C SER A 19 39.86 -9.49 -14.18
N GLU A 20 38.92 -9.67 -15.10
CA GLU A 20 37.47 -9.45 -14.85
C GLU A 20 36.91 -10.38 -13.77
N LEU A 21 37.29 -11.67 -13.81
CA LEU A 21 36.94 -12.64 -12.76
C LEU A 21 37.52 -12.26 -11.39
N LYS A 22 38.75 -11.74 -11.35
CA LYS A 22 39.37 -11.28 -10.13
C LYS A 22 38.70 -10.06 -9.55
N ASP A 23 38.30 -9.11 -10.40
CA ASP A 23 37.54 -7.91 -9.98
C ASP A 23 36.14 -8.28 -9.49
N LEU A 24 35.47 -9.24 -10.15
CA LEU A 24 34.18 -9.77 -9.71
C LEU A 24 34.30 -10.50 -8.35
N LEU A 25 35.35 -11.30 -8.13
CA LEU A 25 35.60 -11.96 -6.86
C LEU A 25 35.92 -10.97 -5.73
N ILE A 26 36.65 -9.90 -6.04
CA ILE A 26 36.90 -8.81 -5.08
C ILE A 26 35.58 -8.11 -4.72
N GLN A 27 34.73 -7.88 -5.69
CA GLN A 27 33.43 -7.24 -5.48
C GLN A 27 32.45 -8.14 -4.68
N ILE A 28 32.46 -9.45 -4.93
CA ILE A 28 31.71 -10.45 -4.16
C ILE A 28 32.23 -10.52 -2.73
N ASN A 29 33.54 -10.60 -2.54
CA ASN A 29 34.15 -10.65 -1.22
C ASN A 29 33.91 -9.35 -0.42
N SER A 30 34.01 -8.19 -1.05
CA SER A 30 33.70 -6.91 -0.39
C SER A 30 32.23 -6.81 0.03
N ASN A 31 31.30 -7.34 -0.77
CA ASN A 31 29.89 -7.41 -0.41
C ASN A 31 29.63 -8.43 0.70
N THR A 32 30.37 -9.55 0.70
CA THR A 32 30.27 -10.57 1.76
C THR A 32 30.91 -10.05 3.06
N GLU A 33 32.02 -9.33 3.00
CA GLU A 33 32.64 -8.69 4.17
C GLU A 33 31.76 -7.56 4.73
N ARG A 34 31.11 -6.76 3.87
CA ARG A 34 30.12 -5.76 4.29
C ARG A 34 28.91 -6.41 4.93
N SER A 35 28.35 -7.46 4.36
CA SER A 35 27.23 -8.19 4.95
C SER A 35 27.62 -8.84 6.28
N ASN A 36 28.83 -9.38 6.40
CA ASN A 36 29.35 -9.91 7.64
C ASN A 36 29.66 -8.82 8.68
N LEU A 37 30.16 -7.66 8.25
CA LEU A 37 30.36 -6.51 9.12
C LEU A 37 29.01 -5.96 9.64
N PHE A 38 28.02 -5.81 8.77
CA PHE A 38 26.66 -5.42 9.17
C PHE A 38 25.99 -6.49 10.03
N ALA A 39 26.21 -7.77 9.77
CA ALA A 39 25.74 -8.87 10.61
C ALA A 39 26.42 -8.85 12.00
N SER A 40 27.72 -8.53 12.07
CA SER A 40 28.43 -8.38 13.34
C SER A 40 28.07 -7.10 14.09
N MET A 41 27.77 -6.01 13.39
CA MET A 41 27.28 -4.75 13.97
C MET A 41 25.81 -4.82 14.43
N ARG A 42 25.00 -5.69 13.86
CA ARG A 42 23.64 -6.00 14.33
C ARG A 42 23.60 -6.73 15.67
N GLY A 43 24.73 -6.80 16.36
CA GLY A 43 24.81 -7.28 17.75
C GLY A 43 24.15 -8.64 17.91
N GLY A 44 24.93 -9.67 17.80
CA GLY A 44 24.64 -11.03 18.16
C GLY A 44 23.17 -11.38 18.30
N SER A 45 22.62 -11.97 17.29
CA SER A 45 21.57 -12.97 17.40
C SER A 45 20.46 -12.75 18.44
N PHE A 46 19.66 -11.72 18.28
CA PHE A 46 18.32 -11.77 18.84
C PHE A 46 17.49 -12.88 18.17
N ASP A 47 17.88 -13.24 16.92
CA ASP A 47 17.18 -14.21 16.08
C ASP A 47 17.80 -15.62 16.11
N GLN A 48 18.93 -15.80 16.81
CA GLN A 48 19.55 -17.12 16.99
C GLN A 48 19.49 -17.49 18.46
N ALA A 49 18.53 -18.33 18.82
CA ALA A 49 18.41 -18.84 20.19
C ALA A 49 19.64 -19.60 20.66
N ASP A 50 20.38 -20.22 19.73
CA ASP A 50 21.69 -20.81 19.93
C ASP A 50 22.43 -20.97 18.59
N ALA A 51 23.71 -21.44 18.62
CA ALA A 51 24.52 -21.65 17.43
C ALA A 51 24.03 -22.77 16.50
N LEU A 52 22.99 -23.51 16.89
CA LEU A 52 22.45 -24.67 16.18
C LEU A 52 21.10 -24.37 15.52
N HIS A 53 20.40 -23.33 15.93
CA HIS A 53 19.04 -23.02 15.46
C HIS A 53 18.96 -21.62 14.84
N ASN A 54 18.53 -21.58 13.59
CA ASN A 54 18.12 -20.33 12.92
C ASN A 54 16.59 -20.23 13.03
N VAL A 55 16.09 -19.31 13.84
CA VAL A 55 14.67 -19.11 14.11
C VAL A 55 13.88 -18.87 12.82
N PHE A 56 14.45 -18.16 11.84
CA PHE A 56 13.77 -17.93 10.55
C PHE A 56 13.61 -19.23 9.77
N GLU A 57 14.66 -20.07 9.71
CA GLU A 57 14.59 -21.36 9.01
C GLU A 57 13.66 -22.32 9.72
N ASP A 58 13.74 -22.40 11.05
CA ASP A 58 12.90 -23.30 11.87
C ASP A 58 11.41 -22.98 11.72
N PHE A 59 11.05 -21.71 11.64
CA PHE A 59 9.67 -21.28 11.41
C PHE A 59 9.30 -21.16 9.92
N GLY A 60 10.26 -21.41 9.01
CA GLY A 60 10.04 -21.34 7.57
C GLY A 60 9.81 -19.93 7.05
N TYR A 61 10.46 -18.95 7.67
CA TYR A 61 10.51 -17.57 7.17
C TYR A 61 11.69 -17.40 6.21
N PRO A 62 11.61 -16.51 5.21
CA PRO A 62 12.74 -16.15 4.40
C PRO A 62 13.81 -15.44 5.23
N ASN A 63 15.07 -15.83 5.08
CA ASN A 63 16.21 -15.14 5.72
C ASN A 63 16.39 -13.71 5.20
N GLU A 64 16.12 -13.50 3.91
CA GLU A 64 16.14 -12.19 3.26
C GLU A 64 14.84 -11.94 2.53
N LEU A 65 14.32 -10.73 2.69
CA LEU A 65 13.12 -10.29 2.00
C LEU A 65 13.50 -9.49 0.76
N ASN A 66 12.86 -9.82 -0.35
CA ASN A 66 13.03 -9.11 -1.61
C ASN A 66 11.67 -8.72 -2.21
N PHE A 67 11.70 -7.89 -3.24
CA PHE A 67 10.49 -7.42 -3.92
C PHE A 67 9.52 -8.55 -4.29
N PHE A 68 10.01 -9.71 -4.76
CA PHE A 68 9.13 -10.80 -5.19
C PHE A 68 8.42 -11.48 -4.03
N ASN A 69 9.03 -11.51 -2.83
CA ASN A 69 8.37 -11.99 -1.61
C ASN A 69 7.15 -11.11 -1.32
N PHE A 70 7.32 -9.78 -1.27
CA PHE A 70 6.25 -8.82 -1.02
C PHE A 70 5.17 -8.85 -2.11
N TRP A 71 5.58 -8.87 -3.37
CA TRP A 71 4.66 -8.90 -4.50
C TRP A 71 3.80 -10.17 -4.55
N ASN A 72 4.40 -11.35 -4.29
CA ASN A 72 3.67 -12.61 -4.19
C ASN A 72 2.70 -12.61 -3.00
N MET A 73 3.13 -12.06 -1.85
CA MET A 73 2.29 -11.92 -0.66
C MET A 73 1.08 -11.03 -0.97
N LYS A 74 1.30 -9.83 -1.53
CA LYS A 74 0.22 -8.94 -1.94
C LYS A 74 -0.79 -9.61 -2.87
N ARG A 75 -0.32 -10.31 -3.91
CA ARG A 75 -1.21 -10.86 -4.95
C ARG A 75 -2.10 -12.00 -4.48
N ARG A 76 -1.70 -12.76 -3.47
CA ARG A 76 -2.33 -14.03 -3.10
C ARG A 76 -2.86 -14.05 -1.69
N PHE A 77 -2.72 -12.97 -0.94
CA PHE A 77 -3.15 -12.91 0.45
C PHE A 77 -3.87 -11.60 0.75
N GLY A 78 -5.18 -11.68 1.05
CA GLY A 78 -6.05 -10.53 1.24
C GLY A 78 -5.56 -9.52 2.28
N PRO A 79 -5.12 -9.95 3.49
CA PRO A 79 -4.57 -9.04 4.49
C PRO A 79 -3.40 -8.20 3.99
N ALA A 80 -2.46 -8.78 3.25
CA ALA A 80 -1.34 -8.05 2.66
C ALA A 80 -1.81 -7.05 1.58
N THR A 81 -2.84 -7.43 0.81
CA THR A 81 -3.46 -6.51 -0.15
C THR A 81 -4.09 -5.32 0.57
N ALA A 82 -4.80 -5.55 1.68
CA ALA A 82 -5.42 -4.51 2.47
C ALA A 82 -4.38 -3.51 3.03
N VAL A 83 -3.27 -4.00 3.60
CA VAL A 83 -2.18 -3.16 4.10
C VAL A 83 -1.59 -2.26 3.00
N ILE A 84 -1.45 -2.77 1.77
CA ILE A 84 -0.93 -1.98 0.66
C ILE A 84 -1.96 -0.99 0.12
N ASP A 85 -3.21 -1.41 -0.05
CA ASP A 85 -4.18 -0.67 -0.85
C ASP A 85 -5.02 0.33 -0.02
N ILE A 86 -5.32 0.06 1.27
CA ILE A 86 -6.15 0.93 2.12
C ILE A 86 -5.55 2.34 2.26
N PRO A 87 -4.26 2.52 2.65
CA PRO A 87 -3.72 3.86 2.82
C PRO A 87 -3.77 4.73 1.56
N PRO A 88 -3.35 4.25 0.37
CA PRO A 88 -3.54 5.03 -0.86
C PRO A 88 -5.01 5.26 -1.22
N ASP A 89 -5.89 4.28 -0.97
CA ASP A 89 -7.31 4.45 -1.27
C ASP A 89 -7.95 5.55 -0.43
N LEU A 90 -7.58 5.67 0.84
CA LEU A 90 -8.01 6.74 1.74
C LEU A 90 -7.32 8.08 1.43
N CYS A 91 -6.00 8.08 1.23
CA CYS A 91 -5.28 9.32 0.95
C CYS A 91 -5.70 9.98 -0.37
N TRP A 92 -5.99 9.21 -1.40
CA TRP A 92 -6.42 9.70 -2.72
C TRP A 92 -7.95 9.68 -2.89
N LEU A 93 -8.72 9.69 -1.80
CA LEU A 93 -10.19 9.76 -1.85
C LEU A 93 -10.64 11.07 -2.50
N SER A 94 -10.07 12.19 -2.06
CA SER A 94 -10.13 13.49 -2.72
C SER A 94 -8.71 13.85 -3.16
N PRO A 95 -8.48 14.14 -4.45
CA PRO A 95 -7.19 14.60 -4.92
C PRO A 95 -6.90 16.02 -4.40
N PRO A 96 -5.62 16.41 -4.25
CA PRO A 96 -5.28 17.74 -3.79
C PRO A 96 -5.58 18.80 -4.85
N GLU A 97 -5.84 20.00 -4.40
CA GLU A 97 -5.86 21.20 -5.22
C GLU A 97 -4.44 21.80 -5.29
N VAL A 98 -3.94 22.05 -6.50
CA VAL A 98 -2.62 22.67 -6.71
C VAL A 98 -2.87 24.10 -7.18
N LYS A 99 -2.58 25.07 -6.31
CA LYS A 99 -2.83 26.50 -6.53
C LYS A 99 -1.55 27.26 -6.80
N GLY A 100 -1.49 27.89 -7.95
CA GLY A 100 -0.42 28.82 -8.33
C GLY A 100 -0.99 30.02 -9.08
N SER A 101 -0.23 30.58 -10.05
CA SER A 101 -0.74 31.61 -10.92
C SER A 101 -1.91 31.11 -11.79
N GLU A 102 -2.80 31.99 -12.22
CA GLU A 102 -3.97 31.64 -13.04
C GLU A 102 -3.60 30.84 -14.31
N LYS A 103 -2.50 31.26 -14.97
CA LYS A 103 -1.98 30.57 -16.14
C LYS A 103 -1.48 29.15 -15.80
N PHE A 104 -0.81 28.99 -14.65
CA PHE A 104 -0.35 27.69 -14.16
C PHE A 104 -1.54 26.78 -13.86
N ASN A 105 -2.51 27.25 -13.10
CA ASN A 105 -3.69 26.47 -12.70
C ASN A 105 -4.42 25.91 -13.92
N ARG A 106 -4.67 26.75 -14.91
CA ARG A 106 -5.34 26.34 -16.15
C ARG A 106 -4.56 25.27 -16.91
N GLN A 107 -3.23 25.38 -17.00
CA GLN A 107 -2.40 24.40 -17.68
C GLN A 107 -2.26 23.11 -16.87
N PHE A 108 -2.16 23.21 -15.55
CA PHE A 108 -2.13 22.05 -14.66
C PHE A 108 -3.42 21.24 -14.75
N GLU A 109 -4.59 21.87 -14.77
CA GLU A 109 -5.86 21.16 -14.98
C GLU A 109 -5.91 20.42 -16.32
N LEU A 110 -5.41 21.02 -17.39
CA LEU A 110 -5.31 20.37 -18.69
C LEU A 110 -4.38 19.15 -18.65
N LEU A 111 -3.25 19.25 -17.93
CA LEU A 111 -2.32 18.15 -17.71
C LEU A 111 -2.99 17.02 -16.93
N VAL A 112 -3.69 17.32 -15.83
CA VAL A 112 -4.45 16.37 -15.01
C VAL A 112 -5.44 15.59 -15.87
N LYS A 113 -6.21 16.29 -16.71
CA LYS A 113 -7.20 15.66 -17.61
C LYS A 113 -6.53 14.82 -18.69
N LYS A 114 -5.48 15.31 -19.32
CA LYS A 114 -4.75 14.63 -20.41
C LYS A 114 -4.12 13.31 -19.91
N THR A 115 -3.45 13.35 -18.77
CA THR A 115 -2.64 12.24 -18.28
C THR A 115 -3.37 11.34 -17.29
N ARG A 116 -4.56 11.73 -16.80
CA ARG A 116 -5.25 11.11 -15.66
C ARG A 116 -4.34 11.08 -14.41
N LEU A 117 -3.69 12.21 -14.15
CA LEU A 117 -2.60 12.35 -13.17
C LEU A 117 -2.89 11.67 -11.84
N TRP A 118 -4.01 11.98 -11.21
CA TRP A 118 -4.34 11.47 -9.87
C TRP A 118 -4.43 9.95 -9.82
N ASN A 119 -4.99 9.31 -10.87
CA ASN A 119 -5.00 7.86 -10.96
C ASN A 119 -3.59 7.27 -11.15
N ARG A 120 -2.70 7.99 -11.85
CA ARG A 120 -1.31 7.56 -12.04
C ARG A 120 -0.51 7.70 -10.76
N LEU A 121 -0.65 8.80 -10.03
CA LEU A 121 0.02 9.01 -8.74
C LEU A 121 -0.51 8.03 -7.67
N LYS A 122 -1.82 7.82 -7.57
CA LYS A 122 -2.39 6.76 -6.72
C LYS A 122 -1.84 5.38 -7.10
N GLY A 123 -1.71 5.10 -8.40
CA GLY A 123 -1.10 3.86 -8.89
C GLY A 123 0.38 3.74 -8.58
N LEU A 124 1.13 4.83 -8.57
CA LEU A 124 2.53 4.90 -8.15
C LEU A 124 2.64 4.64 -6.64
N ASP A 125 1.82 5.30 -5.84
CA ASP A 125 1.76 5.17 -4.41
C ASP A 125 1.48 3.71 -3.97
N LYS A 126 0.51 3.03 -4.59
CA LYS A 126 0.27 1.60 -4.34
C LYS A 126 1.47 0.72 -4.69
N ARG A 127 2.25 1.09 -5.71
CA ARG A 127 3.40 0.30 -6.17
C ARG A 127 4.61 0.44 -5.28
N GLN A 128 4.91 1.65 -4.85
CA GLN A 128 6.05 1.90 -3.96
C GLN A 128 5.87 1.19 -2.61
N ARG A 129 4.65 1.11 -2.08
CA ARG A 129 4.36 0.40 -0.83
C ARG A 129 4.58 -1.11 -0.89
N VAL A 130 4.61 -1.71 -2.09
CA VAL A 130 4.93 -3.14 -2.26
C VAL A 130 6.42 -3.39 -2.14
N GLY A 131 7.23 -2.52 -2.72
CA GLY A 131 8.70 -2.61 -2.70
C GLY A 131 9.32 -1.53 -1.83
N ARG A 132 10.57 -1.25 -2.10
CA ARG A 132 11.31 -0.16 -1.46
C ARG A 132 11.12 1.16 -2.19
N TYR A 133 10.79 1.10 -3.48
CA TYR A 133 10.48 2.25 -4.33
C TYR A 133 9.61 1.86 -5.51
N ALA A 134 9.07 2.86 -6.17
CA ALA A 134 8.46 2.73 -7.49
C ALA A 134 8.82 3.96 -8.34
N GLY A 135 8.84 3.81 -9.65
CA GLY A 135 9.12 4.90 -10.58
C GLY A 135 7.89 5.34 -11.37
N LEU A 136 7.69 6.62 -11.53
CA LEU A 136 6.77 7.18 -12.51
C LEU A 136 7.54 7.52 -13.78
N PHE A 137 7.46 6.69 -14.80
CA PHE A 137 8.09 6.96 -16.09
C PHE A 137 7.25 7.95 -16.88
N ILE A 138 7.86 9.09 -17.17
CA ILE A 138 7.27 10.16 -17.96
C ILE A 138 7.64 9.92 -19.42
N GLN A 139 6.67 9.46 -20.21
CA GLN A 139 6.85 9.25 -21.62
C GLN A 139 6.66 10.58 -22.35
N ILE A 140 7.69 10.98 -23.06
CA ILE A 140 7.77 12.31 -23.72
C ILE A 140 8.17 12.15 -25.18
N SER A 141 7.64 13.03 -26.02
CA SER A 141 7.98 13.18 -27.45
C SER A 141 9.05 14.27 -27.60
N ASP A 142 10.32 13.91 -27.36
CA ASP A 142 11.49 14.79 -27.49
C ASP A 142 12.48 14.32 -28.57
N ASN A 143 12.11 13.30 -29.37
CA ASN A 143 12.95 12.65 -30.38
C ASN A 143 14.27 12.03 -29.85
N LYS A 144 14.37 11.81 -28.52
CA LYS A 144 15.51 11.16 -27.88
C LYS A 144 15.13 9.76 -27.36
N LYS A 145 16.13 8.94 -27.13
CA LYS A 145 15.94 7.61 -26.52
C LYS A 145 15.63 7.76 -25.03
N PRO A 146 14.92 6.81 -24.42
CA PRO A 146 14.68 6.82 -22.98
C PRO A 146 15.95 6.84 -22.11
N SER A 147 17.08 6.32 -22.63
CA SER A 147 18.39 6.33 -21.96
C SER A 147 19.11 7.68 -22.01
N GLU A 148 18.59 8.65 -22.76
CA GLU A 148 19.18 9.98 -22.88
C GLU A 148 18.42 10.96 -21.98
N GLU A 149 19.13 11.95 -21.46
CA GLU A 149 18.55 13.04 -20.68
C GLU A 149 17.42 13.74 -21.44
N VAL A 150 16.41 14.21 -20.70
CA VAL A 150 15.25 14.93 -21.24
C VAL A 150 15.72 16.10 -22.09
N GLY A 151 15.19 16.21 -23.29
CA GLY A 151 15.42 17.34 -24.20
C GLY A 151 14.59 18.56 -23.79
N GLY A 152 14.78 19.64 -24.51
CA GLY A 152 13.94 20.84 -24.34
C GLY A 152 12.50 20.55 -24.76
N LEU A 153 11.57 20.72 -23.82
CA LEU A 153 10.13 20.55 -24.06
C LEU A 153 9.46 21.90 -24.27
N ASN A 154 8.39 21.95 -25.03
CA ASN A 154 7.61 23.14 -25.32
C ASN A 154 6.13 22.92 -24.99
N GLY A 155 5.83 22.86 -23.68
CA GLY A 155 4.47 22.76 -23.18
C GLY A 155 3.89 21.36 -23.15
N LEU A 156 2.60 21.29 -22.86
CA LEU A 156 1.84 20.03 -22.59
C LEU A 156 1.81 19.04 -23.77
N GLY A 157 2.05 19.53 -25.00
CA GLY A 157 2.04 18.68 -26.20
C GLY A 157 3.00 17.50 -26.12
N ASN A 158 4.15 17.73 -25.49
CA ASN A 158 5.24 16.76 -25.44
C ASN A 158 5.04 15.61 -24.42
N ILE A 159 4.10 15.72 -23.50
CA ILE A 159 3.80 14.64 -22.54
C ILE A 159 2.83 13.65 -23.18
N ASP A 160 3.27 12.42 -23.43
CA ASP A 160 2.45 11.38 -24.03
C ASP A 160 1.71 10.56 -22.98
N ASN A 161 2.42 10.08 -21.96
CA ASN A 161 1.84 9.21 -20.94
C ASN A 161 2.65 9.25 -19.63
N LEU A 162 2.00 8.90 -18.53
CA LEU A 162 2.60 8.66 -17.22
C LEU A 162 2.44 7.20 -16.86
N LYS A 163 3.55 6.46 -16.73
CA LYS A 163 3.53 5.02 -16.48
C LYS A 163 4.14 4.68 -15.11
N PRO A 164 3.34 4.34 -14.11
CA PRO A 164 3.85 3.84 -12.84
C PRO A 164 4.46 2.45 -13.01
N ILE A 165 5.66 2.25 -12.48
CA ILE A 165 6.48 1.04 -12.63
C ILE A 165 6.87 0.53 -11.24
N TYR A 166 6.79 -0.79 -11.02
CA TYR A 166 7.27 -1.44 -9.80
C TYR A 166 8.80 -1.51 -9.73
N GLU A 167 9.37 -1.56 -8.52
CA GLU A 167 10.80 -1.85 -8.27
C GLU A 167 11.28 -3.08 -9.05
N GLY A 168 10.52 -4.18 -9.05
CA GLY A 168 10.90 -5.41 -9.76
C GLY A 168 10.97 -5.28 -11.28
N GLN A 169 10.46 -4.20 -11.85
CA GLN A 169 10.55 -3.87 -13.28
C GLN A 169 11.56 -2.75 -13.55
N LEU A 170 11.96 -1.99 -12.54
CA LEU A 170 12.82 -0.83 -12.63
C LEU A 170 14.01 -1.03 -11.69
N GLN A 171 15.12 -1.50 -12.22
CA GLN A 171 16.31 -1.78 -11.43
C GLN A 171 17.37 -0.71 -11.65
N VAL A 172 18.07 -0.33 -10.59
CA VAL A 172 19.24 0.56 -10.69
C VAL A 172 20.35 -0.17 -11.44
N SER A 173 20.78 0.39 -12.56
CA SER A 173 21.87 -0.17 -13.38
C SER A 173 23.22 0.38 -12.96
N THR A 174 23.30 1.68 -12.80
CA THR A 174 24.54 2.38 -12.42
C THR A 174 24.25 3.48 -11.43
N THR A 175 25.19 3.73 -10.51
CA THR A 175 25.14 4.80 -9.52
C THR A 175 26.35 5.72 -9.66
N GLU A 176 26.21 6.98 -9.23
CA GLU A 176 27.31 7.93 -9.15
C GLU A 176 28.32 7.46 -8.09
N LYS A 177 29.56 7.23 -8.53
CA LYS A 177 30.65 6.71 -7.69
C LYS A 177 31.65 7.80 -7.26
N ASN A 178 31.52 9.00 -7.79
CA ASN A 178 32.41 10.09 -7.44
C ASN A 178 32.04 10.65 -6.06
N GLU A 179 32.88 10.38 -5.06
CA GLU A 179 32.68 10.81 -3.66
C GLU A 179 32.61 12.34 -3.49
N LYS A 180 33.09 13.12 -4.49
CA LYS A 180 33.03 14.58 -4.48
C LYS A 180 31.78 15.14 -5.15
N SER A 181 30.97 14.30 -5.77
CA SER A 181 29.71 14.71 -6.37
C SER A 181 28.65 14.97 -5.30
N SER A 182 27.85 15.99 -5.48
CA SER A 182 26.65 16.23 -4.66
C SER A 182 25.60 15.12 -4.78
N THR A 183 25.68 14.33 -5.87
CA THR A 183 24.78 13.21 -6.20
C THR A 183 25.44 11.86 -5.92
N PHE A 184 26.48 11.82 -5.07
CA PHE A 184 27.15 10.57 -4.72
C PHE A 184 26.16 9.52 -4.20
N GLY A 185 26.22 8.32 -4.80
CA GLY A 185 25.30 7.21 -4.45
C GLY A 185 23.96 7.25 -5.20
N GLU A 186 23.60 8.35 -5.85
CA GLU A 186 22.35 8.43 -6.62
C GLU A 186 22.45 7.60 -7.92
N PRO A 187 21.33 7.03 -8.38
CA PRO A 187 21.29 6.31 -9.65
C PRO A 187 21.54 7.23 -10.84
N THR A 188 22.46 6.83 -11.70
CA THR A 188 22.74 7.51 -12.98
C THR A 188 22.01 6.85 -14.14
N MET A 189 21.56 5.60 -14.01
CA MET A 189 20.80 4.89 -15.03
C MET A 189 19.93 3.78 -14.40
N TYR A 190 18.73 3.58 -14.96
CA TYR A 190 17.82 2.51 -14.59
C TYR A 190 17.59 1.55 -15.75
N ASN A 191 17.47 0.25 -15.46
CA ASN A 191 17.01 -0.77 -16.38
C ASN A 191 15.52 -1.03 -16.20
N PHE A 192 14.74 -0.87 -17.26
CA PHE A 192 13.33 -1.27 -17.30
C PHE A 192 13.16 -2.61 -18.01
N ILE A 193 12.41 -3.51 -17.37
CA ILE A 193 12.06 -4.82 -17.92
C ILE A 193 10.54 -5.03 -17.82
N SER A 194 9.84 -5.12 -18.96
CA SER A 194 8.37 -5.20 -18.95
C SER A 194 7.80 -6.50 -18.41
N GLY A 195 8.53 -7.60 -18.49
CA GLY A 195 8.06 -8.96 -18.22
C GLY A 195 8.24 -9.50 -16.80
N GLY A 196 8.84 -8.76 -15.87
CA GLY A 196 9.19 -9.27 -14.53
C GLY A 196 8.02 -9.39 -13.55
N VAL A 197 6.98 -8.57 -13.71
CA VAL A 197 5.88 -8.41 -12.75
C VAL A 197 4.57 -8.28 -13.51
N GLY A 198 3.70 -9.28 -13.43
CA GLY A 198 2.39 -9.21 -14.07
C GLY A 198 2.03 -10.46 -14.87
N ASN A 199 1.77 -10.35 -16.13
CA ASN A 199 1.26 -11.43 -16.96
C ASN A 199 2.38 -12.37 -17.42
N LYS A 200 2.25 -13.66 -17.09
CA LYS A 200 3.11 -14.73 -17.65
C LYS A 200 2.93 -14.90 -19.15
N ASP A 201 1.86 -14.34 -19.72
CA ASP A 201 1.52 -14.45 -21.14
C ASP A 201 2.16 -13.37 -22.01
N ASP A 202 2.91 -12.42 -21.41
CA ASP A 202 3.63 -11.41 -22.17
C ASP A 202 4.85 -12.05 -22.84
N ARG A 203 4.63 -12.57 -24.04
CA ARG A 203 5.65 -13.26 -24.87
C ARG A 203 6.72 -12.32 -25.40
N THR A 204 6.52 -11.02 -25.26
CA THR A 204 7.47 -9.98 -25.66
C THR A 204 7.97 -9.21 -24.45
N THR A 205 9.06 -9.68 -23.88
CA THR A 205 9.78 -8.89 -22.86
C THR A 205 10.49 -7.74 -23.55
N VAL A 206 10.12 -6.52 -23.23
CA VAL A 206 10.81 -5.32 -23.67
C VAL A 206 11.74 -4.89 -22.55
N ALA A 207 13.02 -4.71 -22.87
CA ALA A 207 14.02 -4.19 -21.94
C ALA A 207 14.73 -2.98 -22.57
N PHE A 208 14.86 -1.91 -21.81
CA PHE A 208 15.61 -0.72 -22.20
C PHE A 208 16.05 0.08 -20.98
N GLU A 209 17.05 0.90 -21.16
CA GLU A 209 17.54 1.80 -20.13
C GLU A 209 16.71 3.08 -20.08
N ILE A 210 16.56 3.64 -18.87
CA ILE A 210 15.87 4.91 -18.62
C ILE A 210 16.80 5.83 -17.84
N HIS A 211 16.97 7.05 -18.36
CA HIS A 211 17.71 8.09 -17.67
C HIS A 211 16.89 8.63 -16.45
N PRO A 212 17.52 8.93 -15.30
CA PRO A 212 16.83 9.43 -14.11
C PRO A 212 15.94 10.65 -14.37
N SER A 213 16.37 11.56 -15.23
CA SER A 213 15.58 12.76 -15.59
C SER A 213 14.20 12.45 -16.19
N ARG A 214 13.92 11.22 -16.58
CA ARG A 214 12.62 10.78 -17.14
C ARG A 214 11.76 10.02 -16.11
N LEU A 215 12.23 9.98 -14.87
CA LEU A 215 11.59 9.26 -13.77
C LEU A 215 11.34 10.18 -12.58
N ILE A 216 10.23 9.98 -11.91
CA ILE A 216 10.03 10.47 -10.56
C ILE A 216 9.97 9.22 -9.69
N ILE A 217 10.83 9.14 -8.68
CA ILE A 217 10.91 8.01 -7.76
C ILE A 217 10.07 8.32 -6.54
N ALA A 218 9.21 7.38 -6.17
CA ALA A 218 8.46 7.39 -4.94
C ALA A 218 9.04 6.31 -4.02
N ALA A 219 9.50 6.70 -2.82
CA ALA A 219 10.14 5.83 -1.85
C ALA A 219 9.78 6.30 -0.43
N GLU A 220 8.71 5.78 0.14
CA GLU A 220 8.27 6.11 1.49
C GLU A 220 9.20 5.48 2.53
N GLY A 221 9.62 6.25 3.55
CA GLY A 221 10.56 5.79 4.58
C GLY A 221 12.04 5.81 4.16
N ALA A 222 12.39 6.55 3.10
CA ALA A 222 13.77 6.81 2.70
C ALA A 222 14.36 8.00 3.48
N ASP A 223 14.46 7.86 4.81
CA ASP A 223 14.84 8.95 5.71
C ASP A 223 16.32 9.37 5.58
N ASP A 224 17.14 8.56 4.91
CA ASP A 224 18.55 8.81 4.66
C ASP A 224 18.81 9.56 3.34
N GLY A 225 17.77 9.97 2.64
CA GLY A 225 17.86 10.60 1.32
C GLY A 225 18.23 9.64 0.19
N SER A 226 18.24 8.35 0.45
CA SER A 226 18.42 7.33 -0.60
C SER A 226 17.13 7.13 -1.39
N ILE A 227 17.22 6.43 -2.52
CA ILE A 227 16.03 6.02 -3.29
C ILE A 227 15.35 4.78 -2.71
N TYR A 228 15.89 4.20 -1.63
CA TYR A 228 15.39 2.96 -1.05
C TYR A 228 14.61 3.27 0.22
N GLY A 229 13.30 3.29 0.11
CA GLY A 229 12.39 3.29 1.24
C GLY A 229 12.21 1.90 1.85
N ILE A 230 11.14 1.75 2.60
CA ILE A 230 10.79 0.51 3.31
C ILE A 230 9.46 -0.02 2.79
N SER A 231 9.41 -1.31 2.41
CA SER A 231 8.13 -1.92 2.04
C SER A 231 7.14 -1.91 3.21
N ALA A 232 5.89 -1.54 2.94
CA ALA A 232 4.84 -1.59 3.96
C ALA A 232 4.55 -3.00 4.50
N LEU A 233 5.09 -4.04 3.86
CA LEU A 233 4.95 -5.43 4.30
C LEU A 233 6.17 -5.94 5.07
N GLU A 234 7.28 -5.21 5.11
CA GLU A 234 8.57 -5.73 5.60
C GLU A 234 8.52 -6.10 7.07
N ASN A 235 8.08 -5.18 7.93
CA ASN A 235 8.01 -5.37 9.38
C ASN A 235 6.89 -6.30 9.87
N ILE A 236 5.93 -6.62 9.01
CA ILE A 236 4.78 -7.49 9.31
C ILE A 236 4.80 -8.80 8.51
N PHE A 237 5.86 -9.05 7.76
CA PHE A 237 5.89 -10.15 6.79
C PHE A 237 5.76 -11.52 7.46
N ASN A 238 6.41 -11.72 8.60
CA ASN A 238 6.35 -12.97 9.34
C ASN A 238 4.95 -13.21 9.92
N ASP A 239 4.31 -12.18 10.48
CA ASP A 239 2.92 -12.28 10.98
C ASP A 239 1.92 -12.59 9.85
N LEU A 240 2.13 -12.03 8.65
CA LEU A 240 1.35 -12.38 7.47
C LEU A 240 1.57 -13.84 7.06
N MET A 241 2.80 -14.34 7.14
CA MET A 241 3.09 -15.74 6.87
C MET A 241 2.43 -16.66 7.89
N ASP A 242 2.48 -16.32 9.17
CA ASP A 242 1.85 -17.13 10.24
C ASP A 242 0.34 -17.14 10.10
N LEU A 243 -0.29 -16.01 9.87
CA LEU A 243 -1.72 -15.93 9.60
C LEU A 243 -2.11 -16.81 8.39
N ARG A 244 -1.28 -16.82 7.35
CA ARG A 244 -1.47 -17.66 6.17
C ARG A 244 -1.28 -19.15 6.47
N LYS A 245 -0.28 -19.52 7.29
CA LYS A 245 -0.06 -20.90 7.75
C LYS A 245 -1.24 -21.38 8.57
N ILE A 246 -1.73 -20.57 9.52
CA ILE A 246 -2.90 -20.90 10.37
C ILE A 246 -4.13 -21.15 9.48
N SER A 247 -4.42 -20.25 8.54
CA SER A 247 -5.57 -20.39 7.64
C SER A 247 -5.42 -21.59 6.72
N GLY A 248 -4.22 -21.81 6.16
CA GLY A 248 -3.93 -22.94 5.28
C GLY A 248 -3.97 -24.28 5.98
N ALA A 249 -3.29 -24.38 7.12
CA ALA A 249 -3.26 -25.63 7.93
C ALA A 249 -4.65 -25.97 8.48
N GLY A 250 -5.41 -24.97 8.93
CA GLY A 250 -6.79 -25.16 9.37
C GLY A 250 -7.70 -25.69 8.26
N GLY A 251 -7.63 -25.09 7.08
CA GLY A 251 -8.38 -25.53 5.90
C GLY A 251 -7.98 -26.93 5.44
N GLU A 252 -6.68 -27.22 5.37
CA GLU A 252 -6.17 -28.53 4.99
C GLU A 252 -6.52 -29.59 6.04
N GLY A 253 -6.33 -29.28 7.33
CA GLY A 253 -6.69 -30.20 8.42
C GLY A 253 -8.18 -30.54 8.39
N PHE A 254 -9.05 -29.55 8.17
CA PHE A 254 -10.48 -29.78 8.00
C PHE A 254 -10.79 -30.64 6.77
N TYR A 255 -10.14 -30.36 5.65
CA TYR A 255 -10.31 -31.12 4.43
C TYR A 255 -9.86 -32.57 4.59
N GLN A 256 -8.69 -32.81 5.19
CA GLN A 256 -8.17 -34.17 5.47
C GLN A 256 -9.07 -34.92 6.45
N ASN A 257 -9.57 -34.24 7.49
CA ASN A 257 -10.46 -34.84 8.45
C ASN A 257 -11.79 -35.31 7.83
N THR A 258 -12.34 -34.50 6.90
CA THR A 258 -13.57 -34.85 6.17
C THR A 258 -13.37 -35.96 5.13
N ARG A 259 -12.15 -36.19 4.69
CA ARG A 259 -11.75 -37.22 3.72
C ARG A 259 -10.96 -38.36 4.33
N SER A 260 -10.79 -38.36 5.69
CA SER A 260 -10.04 -39.43 6.32
C SER A 260 -10.64 -40.80 5.98
N ALA A 261 -9.81 -41.69 5.45
CA ALA A 261 -10.18 -43.06 5.25
C ALA A 261 -10.33 -43.72 6.62
N PRO A 262 -11.40 -44.48 6.86
CA PRO A 262 -11.53 -45.23 8.12
C PRO A 262 -10.43 -46.27 8.25
N VAL A 263 -9.95 -46.47 9.44
CA VAL A 263 -9.15 -47.64 9.78
C VAL A 263 -10.12 -48.82 9.91
N ILE A 264 -9.89 -49.87 9.14
CA ILE A 264 -10.70 -51.05 9.18
C ILE A 264 -10.07 -52.01 10.19
N GLU A 265 -10.70 -52.12 11.35
CA GLU A 265 -10.31 -53.07 12.38
C GLU A 265 -11.08 -54.39 12.20
N THR A 266 -10.39 -55.51 12.34
CA THR A 266 -11.02 -56.82 12.32
C THR A 266 -11.35 -57.28 13.74
N GLU A 267 -12.59 -57.71 13.96
CA GLU A 267 -13.00 -58.28 15.28
C GLU A 267 -12.43 -59.67 15.50
N ALA A 268 -12.31 -60.07 16.78
CA ALA A 268 -11.84 -61.39 17.14
C ALA A 268 -12.77 -62.47 16.54
N GLY A 269 -12.22 -63.31 15.65
CA GLY A 269 -12.98 -64.33 14.96
C GLY A 269 -13.24 -64.06 13.46
N PHE A 270 -12.89 -62.90 12.97
CA PHE A 270 -12.96 -62.59 11.53
C PHE A 270 -12.04 -63.49 10.73
N LYS A 271 -12.61 -64.18 9.75
CA LYS A 271 -11.85 -65.01 8.83
C LYS A 271 -11.85 -64.31 7.48
N PRO A 272 -10.72 -63.78 7.05
CA PRO A 272 -10.64 -63.13 5.73
C PRO A 272 -11.00 -64.12 4.62
N PRO A 273 -11.69 -63.68 3.58
CA PRO A 273 -12.06 -64.55 2.47
C PRO A 273 -10.84 -65.23 1.88
N LYS A 274 -10.98 -66.53 1.61
CA LYS A 274 -9.90 -67.34 1.05
C LYS A 274 -9.96 -67.26 -0.49
N GLY A 275 -8.79 -66.96 -1.08
CA GLY A 275 -8.65 -66.85 -2.54
C GLY A 275 -8.48 -65.36 -2.96
N LYS A 276 -7.75 -65.15 -4.08
CA LYS A 276 -7.44 -63.82 -4.58
C LYS A 276 -8.71 -63.09 -5.05
N GLU A 277 -9.57 -63.78 -5.79
CA GLU A 277 -10.80 -63.17 -6.30
C GLU A 277 -11.76 -62.67 -5.23
N ALA A 278 -11.87 -63.43 -4.10
CA ALA A 278 -12.72 -63.03 -2.99
C ALA A 278 -12.14 -61.86 -2.18
N LYS A 279 -10.80 -61.73 -2.11
CA LYS A 279 -10.14 -60.59 -1.48
C LYS A 279 -10.32 -59.32 -2.34
N ASP A 280 -10.07 -59.43 -3.65
CA ASP A 280 -10.22 -58.36 -4.61
C ASP A 280 -11.69 -57.86 -4.64
N ALA A 281 -12.67 -58.75 -4.51
CA ALA A 281 -14.09 -58.39 -4.44
C ALA A 281 -14.42 -57.58 -3.16
N LEU A 282 -13.90 -58.02 -2.02
CA LEU A 282 -14.08 -57.28 -0.75
C LEU A 282 -13.41 -55.91 -0.77
N GLU A 283 -12.20 -55.83 -1.29
CA GLU A 283 -11.46 -54.61 -1.44
C GLU A 283 -12.22 -53.61 -2.35
N LYS A 284 -12.76 -54.11 -3.46
CA LYS A 284 -13.59 -53.32 -4.37
C LYS A 284 -14.88 -52.82 -3.71
N GLU A 285 -15.56 -53.63 -2.92
CA GLU A 285 -16.77 -53.24 -2.17
C GLU A 285 -16.44 -52.14 -1.16
N ILE A 286 -15.30 -52.26 -0.47
CA ILE A 286 -14.81 -51.24 0.48
C ILE A 286 -14.51 -49.95 -0.27
N ASP A 287 -13.80 -50.01 -1.39
CA ASP A 287 -13.46 -48.84 -2.21
C ASP A 287 -14.71 -48.18 -2.78
N ASP A 288 -15.67 -48.93 -3.28
CA ASP A 288 -16.96 -48.42 -3.78
C ASP A 288 -17.78 -47.76 -2.66
N PHE A 289 -17.72 -48.24 -1.43
CA PHE A 289 -18.35 -47.62 -0.27
C PHE A 289 -17.61 -46.32 0.12
N LEU A 290 -16.30 -46.36 0.21
CA LEU A 290 -15.47 -45.18 0.53
C LEU A 290 -15.53 -44.10 -0.58
N GLY A 291 -15.63 -44.52 -1.82
CA GLY A 291 -15.84 -43.65 -2.98
C GLY A 291 -17.25 -43.05 -3.07
N LYS A 292 -18.14 -43.38 -2.11
CA LYS A 292 -19.56 -42.94 -2.09
C LYS A 292 -20.40 -43.45 -3.29
N TRP A 293 -19.93 -44.48 -3.96
CA TRP A 293 -20.68 -45.14 -5.04
C TRP A 293 -21.78 -46.04 -4.46
N GLN A 294 -21.55 -46.60 -3.24
CA GLN A 294 -22.53 -47.39 -2.49
C GLN A 294 -22.98 -46.66 -1.22
N LYS A 295 -24.29 -46.67 -0.96
CA LYS A 295 -24.87 -46.01 0.24
C LYS A 295 -24.88 -46.90 1.46
N LYS A 296 -24.66 -48.22 1.33
CA LYS A 296 -24.70 -49.20 2.40
C LYS A 296 -23.56 -50.20 2.19
N PHE A 297 -22.85 -50.47 3.27
CA PHE A 297 -21.89 -51.56 3.36
C PHE A 297 -22.30 -52.43 4.53
N VAL A 298 -22.43 -53.72 4.33
CA VAL A 298 -22.79 -54.66 5.37
C VAL A 298 -21.73 -55.75 5.40
N ALA A 299 -20.88 -55.73 6.40
CA ALA A 299 -19.88 -56.78 6.64
C ALA A 299 -19.90 -57.23 8.08
N GLN A 300 -19.74 -58.55 8.28
CA GLN A 300 -19.64 -59.13 9.61
C GLN A 300 -18.16 -59.22 10.02
N GLY A 301 -17.84 -58.72 11.23
CA GLY A 301 -16.48 -58.78 11.78
C GLY A 301 -15.51 -57.70 11.29
N LEU A 302 -16.03 -56.68 10.63
CA LEU A 302 -15.27 -55.44 10.27
C LEU A 302 -15.84 -54.25 11.02
N LYS A 303 -14.97 -53.48 11.66
CA LYS A 303 -15.30 -52.24 12.34
C LYS A 303 -14.58 -51.09 11.66
N PHE A 304 -15.32 -50.08 11.23
CA PHE A 304 -14.77 -48.85 10.68
C PHE A 304 -14.53 -47.85 11.79
N VAL A 305 -13.29 -47.51 12.03
CA VAL A 305 -12.88 -46.46 12.97
C VAL A 305 -12.39 -45.29 12.19
N TYR A 306 -13.12 -44.18 12.26
CA TYR A 306 -12.66 -42.90 11.67
C TYR A 306 -11.70 -42.26 12.66
N PRO A 307 -10.43 -41.99 12.28
CA PRO A 307 -9.53 -41.22 13.11
C PRO A 307 -10.12 -39.83 13.37
N ASP A 308 -10.43 -39.54 14.62
CA ASP A 308 -10.86 -38.19 15.01
C ASP A 308 -9.63 -37.33 15.32
N ILE A 309 -9.22 -36.51 14.36
CA ILE A 309 -8.15 -35.57 14.56
C ILE A 309 -8.77 -34.33 15.23
N LYS A 310 -8.55 -34.19 16.53
CA LYS A 310 -8.94 -33.00 17.26
C LYS A 310 -8.07 -31.82 16.79
N LEU A 311 -8.69 -30.89 16.11
CA LEU A 311 -8.07 -29.62 15.76
C LEU A 311 -8.44 -28.61 16.84
N ASP A 312 -7.47 -28.19 17.64
CA ASP A 312 -7.66 -27.08 18.57
C ASP A 312 -7.91 -25.77 17.78
N SER A 313 -8.71 -24.89 18.38
CA SER A 313 -9.04 -23.62 17.73
C SER A 313 -7.80 -22.72 17.65
N PRO A 314 -7.34 -22.35 16.44
CA PRO A 314 -6.18 -21.47 16.28
C PRO A 314 -6.53 -19.99 16.50
N LYS A 315 -7.68 -19.69 17.09
CA LYS A 315 -8.23 -18.33 17.18
C LYS A 315 -7.28 -17.36 17.88
N GLU A 316 -6.72 -17.76 19.01
CA GLU A 316 -5.83 -16.88 19.79
C GLU A 316 -4.54 -16.53 19.03
N PHE A 317 -3.94 -17.51 18.35
CA PHE A 317 -2.76 -17.27 17.51
C PHE A 317 -3.08 -16.36 16.33
N ALA A 318 -4.23 -16.58 15.67
CA ALA A 318 -4.69 -15.72 14.59
C ALA A 318 -4.95 -14.28 15.07
N GLU A 319 -5.55 -14.10 16.26
CA GLU A 319 -5.76 -12.78 16.86
C GLU A 319 -4.44 -12.06 17.15
N ASN A 320 -3.43 -12.77 17.68
CA ASN A 320 -2.10 -12.20 17.91
C ASN A 320 -1.48 -11.72 16.59
N SER A 321 -1.51 -12.54 15.54
CA SER A 321 -0.99 -12.13 14.22
C SER A 321 -1.74 -10.90 13.67
N TRP A 322 -3.07 -10.84 13.82
CA TRP A 322 -3.85 -9.67 13.41
C TRP A 322 -3.47 -8.41 14.18
N ASN A 323 -3.24 -8.52 15.49
CA ASN A 323 -2.83 -7.39 16.32
C ASN A 323 -1.44 -6.89 15.94
N ASN A 324 -0.50 -7.78 15.66
CA ASN A 324 0.84 -7.44 15.21
C ASN A 324 0.80 -6.76 13.83
N ILE A 325 0.01 -7.30 12.88
CA ILE A 325 -0.19 -6.69 11.56
C ILE A 325 -0.79 -5.29 11.70
N ALA A 326 -1.78 -5.11 12.57
CA ALA A 326 -2.39 -3.81 12.82
C ALA A 326 -1.39 -2.82 13.44
N ALA A 327 -0.59 -3.26 14.40
CA ALA A 327 0.45 -2.46 15.03
C ALA A 327 1.53 -2.02 14.03
N GLY A 328 2.04 -2.97 13.22
CA GLY A 328 3.10 -2.70 12.26
C GLY A 328 2.65 -1.91 11.03
N SER A 329 1.40 -2.11 10.57
CA SER A 329 0.85 -1.34 9.43
C SER A 329 0.27 0.01 9.83
N GLY A 330 -0.04 0.20 11.11
CA GLY A 330 -0.71 1.39 11.60
C GLY A 330 -2.19 1.52 11.22
N ILE A 331 -2.79 0.44 10.68
CA ILE A 331 -4.20 0.36 10.30
C ILE A 331 -4.93 -0.46 11.36
N SER A 332 -6.15 -0.06 11.73
CA SER A 332 -6.91 -0.80 12.75
C SER A 332 -7.21 -2.23 12.29
N SER A 333 -7.19 -3.20 13.24
CA SER A 333 -7.48 -4.60 12.95
C SER A 333 -8.89 -4.80 12.36
N ASN A 334 -9.85 -3.99 12.79
CA ASN A 334 -11.22 -4.05 12.30
C ASN A 334 -11.31 -3.62 10.82
N GLU A 335 -10.58 -2.56 10.46
CA GLU A 335 -10.52 -2.08 9.08
C GLU A 335 -9.82 -3.07 8.16
N LEU A 336 -8.68 -3.66 8.60
CA LEU A 336 -7.98 -4.69 7.84
C LEU A 336 -8.84 -5.94 7.58
N ARG A 337 -9.72 -6.30 8.52
CA ARG A 337 -10.63 -7.44 8.41
C ARG A 337 -11.92 -7.13 7.67
N GLY A 338 -12.22 -5.85 7.45
CA GLY A 338 -13.51 -5.41 6.90
C GLY A 338 -14.70 -5.68 7.83
N VAL A 339 -14.47 -5.78 9.13
CA VAL A 339 -15.51 -6.04 10.13
C VAL A 339 -16.04 -4.72 10.67
N GLN A 340 -17.30 -4.44 10.44
CA GLN A 340 -17.99 -3.33 11.08
C GLN A 340 -18.37 -3.74 12.51
N THR A 341 -17.55 -3.38 13.49
CA THR A 341 -17.93 -3.40 14.90
C THR A 341 -18.77 -2.16 15.23
N GLY A 342 -19.76 -2.31 16.12
CA GLY A 342 -20.79 -1.30 16.41
C GLY A 342 -20.30 0.15 16.47
N VAL A 343 -21.15 1.06 16.10
CA VAL A 343 -20.91 2.47 15.71
C VAL A 343 -19.89 3.22 16.58
N LEU A 344 -19.89 3.06 17.90
CA LEU A 344 -19.03 3.83 18.82
C LEU A 344 -17.56 3.37 18.87
N ALA A 345 -17.27 2.09 18.66
CA ALA A 345 -15.90 1.58 18.63
C ALA A 345 -15.25 1.79 17.25
N GLY A 346 -16.05 1.61 16.19
CA GLY A 346 -15.63 1.87 14.82
C GLY A 346 -15.23 3.31 14.56
N ASP A 347 -15.93 4.28 15.14
CA ASP A 347 -15.65 5.71 14.94
C ASP A 347 -14.29 6.14 15.50
N LYS A 348 -13.88 5.62 16.66
CA LYS A 348 -12.55 5.92 17.23
C LYS A 348 -11.41 5.29 16.44
N ASP A 349 -11.59 4.04 16.01
CA ASP A 349 -10.58 3.32 15.23
C ASP A 349 -10.41 3.96 13.84
N ASN A 350 -11.51 4.30 13.19
CA ASN A 350 -11.51 5.02 11.91
C ASN A 350 -10.84 6.40 12.03
N LYS A 351 -11.15 7.14 13.10
CA LYS A 351 -10.54 8.45 13.34
C LYS A 351 -9.02 8.35 13.51
N SER A 352 -8.52 7.34 14.22
CA SER A 352 -7.07 7.11 14.38
C SER A 352 -6.40 6.83 13.03
N THR A 353 -7.00 5.96 12.19
CA THR A 353 -6.48 5.66 10.85
C THR A 353 -6.51 6.92 9.97
N LEU A 354 -7.63 7.66 9.95
CA LEU A 354 -7.75 8.89 9.17
C LEU A 354 -6.75 9.97 9.59
N THR A 355 -6.46 10.11 10.89
CA THR A 355 -5.44 11.04 11.39
C THR A 355 -4.05 10.70 10.80
N LYS A 356 -3.69 9.42 10.78
CA LYS A 356 -2.43 8.98 10.17
C LYS A 356 -2.40 9.23 8.66
N MET A 357 -3.53 9.00 7.98
CA MET A 357 -3.64 9.26 6.54
C MET A 357 -3.56 10.76 6.22
N GLN A 358 -4.12 11.61 7.07
CA GLN A 358 -4.00 13.06 6.94
C GLN A 358 -2.53 13.50 7.08
N SER A 359 -1.84 13.03 8.13
CA SER A 359 -0.41 13.28 8.29
C SER A 359 0.44 12.78 7.11
N ARG A 360 0.07 11.62 6.53
CA ARG A 360 0.75 11.07 5.35
C ARG A 360 0.53 11.94 4.11
N ARG A 361 -0.68 12.52 3.92
CA ARG A 361 -0.95 13.50 2.87
C ARG A 361 -0.05 14.72 2.98
N GLU A 362 0.01 15.28 4.18
CA GLU A 362 0.73 16.53 4.46
C GLU A 362 2.25 16.37 4.32
N ASN A 363 2.81 15.27 4.80
CA ASN A 363 4.26 15.07 4.83
C ASN A 363 4.79 14.41 3.56
N TYR A 364 4.25 13.26 3.16
CA TYR A 364 4.82 12.46 2.07
C TYR A 364 4.19 12.75 0.70
N LEU A 365 2.85 12.78 0.62
CA LEU A 365 2.19 12.93 -0.67
C LEU A 365 2.26 14.35 -1.22
N THR A 366 2.35 15.35 -0.35
CA THR A 366 2.59 16.74 -0.75
C THR A 366 3.93 16.85 -1.46
N GLU A 367 5.00 16.26 -0.90
CA GLU A 367 6.31 16.24 -1.55
C GLU A 367 6.26 15.55 -2.91
N LEU A 368 5.62 14.39 -3.00
CA LEU A 368 5.48 13.65 -4.26
C LEU A 368 4.75 14.47 -5.35
N VAL A 369 3.71 15.20 -4.98
CA VAL A 369 2.98 16.09 -5.92
C VAL A 369 3.81 17.30 -6.28
N THR A 370 4.55 17.84 -5.32
CA THR A 370 5.47 18.97 -5.53
C THR A 370 6.59 18.58 -6.49
N ASP A 371 7.27 17.46 -6.26
CA ASP A 371 8.32 16.94 -7.15
C ASP A 371 7.81 16.76 -8.58
N PHE A 372 6.58 16.26 -8.72
CA PHE A 372 5.96 16.14 -10.04
C PHE A 372 5.73 17.50 -10.69
N ALA A 373 5.19 18.46 -9.96
CA ALA A 373 4.93 19.81 -10.50
C ALA A 373 6.23 20.56 -10.82
N ASP A 374 7.24 20.45 -9.96
CA ASP A 374 8.56 21.05 -10.17
C ASP A 374 9.26 20.44 -11.39
N TRP A 375 9.16 19.12 -11.57
CA TRP A 375 9.65 18.47 -12.79
C TRP A 375 9.00 19.07 -14.05
N MET A 376 7.68 19.29 -14.02
CA MET A 376 6.95 19.86 -15.16
C MET A 376 7.34 21.33 -15.41
N ILE A 377 7.64 22.10 -14.37
CA ILE A 377 8.13 23.47 -14.48
C ILE A 377 9.57 23.50 -15.02
N LEU A 378 10.46 22.67 -14.45
CA LEU A 378 11.87 22.57 -14.84
C LEU A 378 12.02 22.30 -16.33
N HIS A 379 11.22 21.38 -16.86
CA HIS A 379 11.24 21.00 -18.27
C HIS A 379 10.31 21.84 -19.15
N ARG A 380 9.80 22.99 -18.65
CA ARG A 380 8.96 23.95 -19.41
C ARG A 380 7.66 23.36 -19.98
N VAL A 381 7.15 22.31 -19.32
CA VAL A 381 5.82 21.77 -19.62
C VAL A 381 4.74 22.66 -19.02
N LEU A 382 4.99 23.13 -17.78
CA LEU A 382 4.17 24.13 -17.09
C LEU A 382 4.90 25.47 -16.99
N PRO A 383 4.19 26.59 -16.91
CA PRO A 383 4.79 27.88 -16.67
C PRO A 383 5.39 27.95 -15.27
N ALA A 384 6.50 28.67 -15.12
CA ALA A 384 7.09 28.96 -13.81
C ALA A 384 6.07 29.71 -12.94
N SER A 385 5.83 29.18 -11.77
CA SER A 385 4.92 29.74 -10.75
C SER A 385 5.32 29.19 -9.39
N GLU A 386 5.23 30.00 -8.36
CA GLU A 386 5.10 29.50 -7.00
C GLU A 386 3.72 28.86 -6.89
N PHE A 387 3.63 27.72 -6.23
CA PHE A 387 2.38 26.99 -6.07
C PHE A 387 2.33 26.31 -4.70
N GLU A 388 1.12 26.00 -4.26
CA GLU A 388 0.83 25.32 -3.02
C GLU A 388 -0.05 24.09 -3.30
N VAL A 389 0.20 23.00 -2.59
CA VAL A 389 -0.58 21.75 -2.65
C VAL A 389 -1.50 21.69 -1.43
N ILE A 390 -2.80 21.76 -1.65
CA ILE A 390 -3.81 21.84 -0.60
C ILE A 390 -4.65 20.56 -0.61
N TRP A 391 -4.73 19.89 0.52
CA TRP A 391 -5.56 18.70 0.72
C TRP A 391 -6.82 19.05 1.51
N ASP A 392 -7.93 18.44 1.15
CA ASP A 392 -9.12 18.46 1.99
C ASP A 392 -8.85 17.73 3.32
N ASP A 393 -9.42 18.21 4.40
CA ASP A 393 -9.30 17.56 5.70
C ASP A 393 -10.11 16.25 5.73
N LEU A 394 -9.43 15.10 5.88
CA LEU A 394 -10.07 13.78 6.03
C LEU A 394 -10.88 13.64 7.33
N LEU A 395 -10.60 14.50 8.30
CA LEU A 395 -11.25 14.51 9.60
C LEU A 395 -12.39 15.53 9.66
N ALA A 396 -12.63 16.25 8.55
CA ALA A 396 -13.72 17.20 8.48
C ALA A 396 -15.02 16.49 8.87
N ALA A 397 -15.75 17.13 9.79
CA ALA A 397 -17.03 16.62 10.25
C ALA A 397 -17.97 16.39 9.08
N SER A 398 -18.59 15.23 9.02
CA SER A 398 -19.65 14.97 8.04
C SER A 398 -20.80 15.96 8.21
N ASP A 399 -21.62 16.13 7.20
CA ASP A 399 -22.77 17.03 7.31
C ASP A 399 -23.74 16.57 8.42
N ASP A 400 -23.85 15.25 8.66
CA ASP A 400 -24.61 14.69 9.78
C ASP A 400 -23.96 15.03 11.14
N ASP A 401 -22.63 15.00 11.24
CA ASP A 401 -21.91 15.39 12.45
C ASP A 401 -22.08 16.88 12.74
N LYS A 402 -22.00 17.73 11.70
CA LYS A 402 -22.24 19.18 11.81
C LYS A 402 -23.68 19.47 12.28
N LEU A 403 -24.67 18.81 11.69
CA LEU A 403 -26.06 18.94 12.10
C LEU A 403 -26.26 18.45 13.54
N SER A 404 -25.66 17.30 13.91
CA SER A 404 -25.70 16.77 15.28
C SER A 404 -25.04 17.72 16.29
N LEU A 405 -23.94 18.38 15.89
CA LEU A 405 -23.27 19.38 16.74
C LEU A 405 -24.17 20.61 16.94
N GLY A 406 -24.77 21.11 15.87
CA GLY A 406 -25.73 22.22 15.94
C GLY A 406 -26.94 21.90 16.81
N ASP A 407 -27.50 20.69 16.69
CA ASP A 407 -28.61 20.23 17.55
C ASP A 407 -28.21 20.16 19.03
N LYS A 408 -27.02 19.64 19.34
CA LYS A 408 -26.46 19.63 20.70
C LYS A 408 -26.28 21.04 21.26
N MET A 409 -25.77 21.99 20.48
CA MET A 409 -25.60 23.38 20.88
C MET A 409 -26.97 24.05 21.12
N ALA A 410 -27.94 23.84 20.25
CA ALA A 410 -29.31 24.31 20.42
C ALA A 410 -29.96 23.69 21.67
N GLY A 411 -29.76 22.38 21.90
CA GLY A 411 -30.26 21.69 23.09
C GLY A 411 -29.64 22.19 24.40
N ILE A 412 -28.38 22.61 24.39
CA ILE A 412 -27.72 23.26 25.54
C ILE A 412 -28.39 24.61 25.81
N ASN A 413 -28.61 25.45 24.77
CA ASN A 413 -29.31 26.73 24.92
C ASN A 413 -30.73 26.56 25.48
N GLU A 414 -31.49 25.56 25.00
CA GLU A 414 -32.81 25.26 25.52
C GLU A 414 -32.79 24.88 27.02
N LYS A 415 -31.83 24.08 27.45
CA LYS A 415 -31.67 23.69 28.86
C LYS A 415 -31.30 24.90 29.75
N LEU A 416 -30.43 25.76 29.26
CA LEU A 416 -30.02 26.98 29.97
C LEU A 416 -31.21 27.97 30.08
N PHE A 417 -31.97 28.15 29.02
CA PHE A 417 -33.16 28.96 29.02
C PHE A 417 -34.22 28.45 30.03
N LYS A 418 -34.46 27.14 30.08
CA LYS A 418 -35.37 26.51 31.06
C LYS A 418 -34.88 26.68 32.52
N SER A 419 -33.58 26.82 32.77
CA SER A 419 -33.03 27.08 34.08
C SER A 419 -32.89 28.58 34.44
N GLY A 420 -33.40 29.48 33.60
CA GLY A 420 -33.36 30.92 33.82
C GLY A 420 -31.97 31.54 33.54
N GLN A 421 -31.08 30.82 32.83
CA GLN A 421 -29.78 31.31 32.43
C GLN A 421 -29.80 31.79 30.98
N GLY A 422 -28.86 32.64 30.58
CA GLY A 422 -28.74 33.13 29.22
C GLY A 422 -28.26 32.05 28.24
N GLN A 423 -28.24 32.37 26.95
CA GLN A 423 -27.73 31.47 25.91
C GLN A 423 -26.21 31.30 26.00
N ALA A 424 -25.73 30.06 25.89
CA ALA A 424 -24.30 29.76 25.81
C ALA A 424 -23.72 29.95 24.39
N PHE A 425 -24.55 29.74 23.38
CA PHE A 425 -24.16 29.84 21.97
C PHE A 425 -25.11 30.79 21.22
N THR A 426 -24.52 31.64 20.40
CA THR A 426 -25.30 32.54 19.52
C THR A 426 -25.90 31.79 18.34
N GLU A 427 -26.93 32.34 17.69
CA GLU A 427 -27.53 31.76 16.50
C GLU A 427 -26.49 31.54 15.37
N ASN A 428 -25.60 32.51 15.18
CA ASN A 428 -24.55 32.42 14.15
C ASN A 428 -23.51 31.33 14.47
N GLU A 429 -23.20 31.06 15.72
CA GLU A 429 -22.33 29.96 16.12
C GLU A 429 -22.99 28.61 15.86
N ILE A 430 -24.27 28.47 16.14
CA ILE A 430 -25.06 27.24 15.84
C ILE A 430 -25.13 27.02 14.34
N ARG A 431 -25.41 28.07 13.56
CA ARG A 431 -25.45 27.98 12.10
C ARG A 431 -24.13 27.55 11.49
N LEU A 432 -23.04 28.17 11.92
CA LEU A 432 -21.68 27.80 11.49
C LEU A 432 -21.35 26.36 11.89
N ALA A 433 -21.64 25.96 13.12
CA ALA A 433 -21.43 24.60 13.60
C ALA A 433 -22.27 23.57 12.83
N SER A 434 -23.45 23.96 12.37
CA SER A 434 -24.34 23.13 11.51
C SER A 434 -23.95 23.14 10.03
N GLY A 435 -22.87 23.84 9.64
CA GLY A 435 -22.42 23.93 8.24
C GLY A 435 -23.16 24.97 7.39
N HIS A 436 -23.91 25.86 8.03
CA HIS A 436 -24.62 26.96 7.35
C HIS A 436 -23.84 28.27 7.44
N GLU A 437 -24.02 29.15 6.50
CA GLU A 437 -23.45 30.50 6.52
C GLU A 437 -24.06 31.33 7.66
N LYS A 438 -23.35 32.37 8.10
CA LYS A 438 -23.86 33.34 9.07
C LYS A 438 -25.15 33.94 8.52
N ALA A 439 -26.14 34.17 9.40
CA ALA A 439 -27.29 34.94 9.03
C ALA A 439 -26.84 36.35 8.66
N VAL A 440 -27.17 36.80 7.47
CA VAL A 440 -27.04 38.22 7.10
C VAL A 440 -28.13 38.97 7.89
N ILE A 441 -27.68 39.65 8.95
CA ILE A 441 -28.60 40.60 9.60
C ILE A 441 -28.69 41.77 8.62
N GLU A 442 -29.73 41.80 7.82
CA GLU A 442 -30.13 43.04 7.18
C GLU A 442 -30.42 44.04 8.33
N GLN A 443 -29.54 45.02 8.49
CA GLN A 443 -29.86 46.15 9.35
C GLN A 443 -31.14 46.73 8.79
N PRO A 444 -32.18 46.91 9.60
CA PRO A 444 -33.36 47.63 9.12
C PRO A 444 -32.87 49.01 8.64
N ASP A 445 -33.25 49.35 7.43
CA ASP A 445 -32.97 50.63 6.76
C ASP A 445 -33.44 51.74 7.73
N GLU A 446 -32.53 52.43 8.40
CA GLU A 446 -32.81 53.64 9.21
C GLU A 446 -33.10 54.80 8.24
N SER A 447 -34.01 54.63 7.34
CA SER A 447 -34.63 55.68 6.55
C SER A 447 -36.16 55.62 6.73
N ILE A 448 -36.60 55.71 7.99
CA ILE A 448 -37.94 56.28 8.24
C ILE A 448 -37.71 57.76 8.37
N ASP A 449 -38.02 58.47 7.31
CA ASP A 449 -38.09 59.90 7.24
C ASP A 449 -38.82 60.48 8.46
N ASP A 450 -38.12 61.34 9.20
CA ASP A 450 -38.66 62.28 10.17
C ASP A 450 -39.44 63.40 9.48
N ASP A 451 -40.37 63.04 8.60
CA ASP A 451 -41.44 63.93 8.10
C ASP A 451 -42.74 63.64 8.88
N LEU A 452 -42.71 63.86 10.20
CA LEU A 452 -43.92 64.11 10.97
C LEU A 452 -44.19 65.58 10.89
N ASP A 453 -45.18 65.88 10.03
CA ASP A 453 -45.86 67.18 9.89
C ASP A 453 -46.01 67.91 11.18
N ASP A 454 -45.40 69.10 11.28
CA ASP A 454 -45.49 70.10 12.33
C ASP A 454 -46.90 70.82 12.34
N ASP A 455 -47.89 70.30 11.55
CA ASP A 455 -49.19 70.91 11.38
C ASP A 455 -50.30 70.43 12.34
N LEU A 456 -50.01 69.59 13.35
CA LEU A 456 -51.02 69.05 14.27
C LEU A 456 -50.98 69.61 15.70
N LEU A 457 -50.17 70.62 15.97
CA LEU A 457 -50.04 71.21 17.32
C LEU A 457 -50.63 72.58 17.49
N ASP A 458 -51.31 73.14 16.45
CA ASP A 458 -51.91 74.49 16.53
C ASP A 458 -53.48 74.46 16.74
N GLY A 459 -54.09 73.35 17.11
CA GLY A 459 -55.53 73.18 17.28
C GLY A 459 -56.09 73.10 18.73
N LEU A 460 -55.27 73.22 19.77
CA LEU A 460 -55.73 73.08 21.20
C LEU A 460 -55.29 74.23 22.09
N LYS A 461 -55.45 75.43 21.64
CA LYS A 461 -55.53 76.63 22.53
C LYS A 461 -56.72 77.48 22.02
N ASP A 462 -57.89 77.17 22.55
CA ASP A 462 -59.02 78.05 22.85
C ASP A 462 -60.26 77.20 23.11
N GLU A 463 -60.47 76.82 24.40
CA GLU A 463 -61.71 76.86 25.18
C GLU A 463 -61.47 76.41 26.60
#